data_94e77c522f2e1d0e24fc6890ca76f0c8
#
_entry.id   94e77c522f2e1d0e24fc6890ca76f0c8
#
_cell.length_a   1.000
_cell.length_b   1.000
_cell.length_c   1.000
_cell.angle_alpha   90.00
_cell.angle_beta   90.00
_cell.angle_gamma   90.00
#
_symmetry.space_group_name_H-M   'P 1'
#
loop_
_entity.id
_entity.type
_entity.pdbx_description
1 polymer ?
#
loop_
_entity_poly.entity_id
_entity_poly.type
_entity_poly.pdbx_seq_one_letter_code
_entity_poly.pdbx_strand_id
1 'polypeptide(L)'
;MTTTQIGLVQASWKMVAANGAGPTGSLLYRELTTILPELADDISQQEAQPSRKIIALVNYLIRNLHKPVSIIHKVEDFSRRHLHYALHDEQFIRAGRSLLDILSANLGDKWNSDIEQAWLNCYITLAEAMMLSNTAAQEPVYYC
;
A
#
# COMPACT_ATOMS: atom_id res chain seq x y z
N MET A 1 15.47 -1.50 -1.31
CA MET A 1 15.28 -1.03 -2.71
C MET A 1 16.49 -0.24 -3.17
N THR A 2 16.87 -0.42 -4.42
CA THR A 2 17.94 0.39 -5.02
C THR A 2 17.37 1.72 -5.52
N THR A 3 18.25 2.69 -5.76
CA THR A 3 17.86 3.98 -6.35
C THR A 3 17.17 3.79 -7.71
N THR A 4 17.68 2.85 -8.51
CA THR A 4 17.07 2.49 -9.81
C THR A 4 15.65 1.96 -9.63
N GLN A 5 15.42 1.08 -8.67
CA GLN A 5 14.10 0.54 -8.38
C GLN A 5 13.13 1.62 -7.89
N ILE A 6 13.57 2.51 -7.03
CA ILE A 6 12.76 3.66 -6.60
C ILE A 6 12.33 4.50 -7.81
N GLY A 7 13.27 4.78 -8.72
CA GLY A 7 12.98 5.52 -9.94
C GLY A 7 11.97 4.82 -10.84
N LEU A 8 12.06 3.50 -10.99
CA LEU A 8 11.10 2.71 -11.78
C LEU A 8 9.70 2.76 -11.16
N VAL A 9 9.58 2.62 -9.85
CA VAL A 9 8.29 2.72 -9.16
C VAL A 9 7.69 4.11 -9.35
N GLN A 10 8.47 5.16 -9.12
CA GLN A 10 7.99 6.54 -9.23
C GLN A 10 7.56 6.89 -10.65
N ALA A 11 8.35 6.50 -11.66
CA ALA A 11 8.03 6.77 -13.06
C ALA A 11 6.79 6.01 -13.53
N SER A 12 6.68 4.72 -13.18
CA SER A 12 5.51 3.91 -13.54
C SER A 12 4.25 4.38 -12.83
N TRP A 13 4.34 4.80 -11.58
CA TRP A 13 3.20 5.38 -10.86
C TRP A 13 2.70 6.67 -11.51
N LYS A 14 3.61 7.51 -12.01
CA LYS A 14 3.24 8.69 -12.79
C LYS A 14 2.41 8.32 -14.02
N MET A 15 2.79 7.25 -14.71
CA MET A 15 2.04 6.76 -15.87
C MET A 15 0.65 6.28 -15.48
N VAL A 16 0.55 5.56 -14.36
CA VAL A 16 -0.75 5.10 -13.83
C VAL A 16 -1.64 6.30 -13.51
N ALA A 17 -1.10 7.29 -12.84
CA ALA A 17 -1.84 8.51 -12.49
C ALA A 17 -2.31 9.27 -13.73
N ALA A 18 -1.49 9.32 -14.78
CA ALA A 18 -1.85 9.96 -16.05
C ALA A 18 -2.99 9.21 -16.76
N ASN A 19 -3.09 7.89 -16.58
CA ASN A 19 -4.17 7.07 -17.13
C ASN A 19 -5.47 7.19 -16.34
N GLY A 20 -5.45 7.85 -15.18
CA GLY A 20 -6.62 8.09 -14.35
C GLY A 20 -6.48 7.54 -12.94
N ALA A 21 -6.19 8.42 -11.98
CA ALA A 21 -6.02 8.01 -10.58
C ALA A 21 -7.34 7.58 -9.93
N GLY A 22 -8.47 8.16 -10.33
CA GLY A 22 -9.78 7.83 -9.79
C GLY A 22 -10.17 6.37 -9.97
N PRO A 23 -10.18 5.84 -11.20
CA PRO A 23 -10.46 4.42 -11.45
C PRO A 23 -9.48 3.49 -10.75
N THR A 24 -8.19 3.81 -10.72
CA THR A 24 -7.17 3.02 -10.02
C THR A 24 -7.44 2.99 -8.52
N GLY A 25 -7.77 4.13 -7.93
CA GLY A 25 -8.12 4.22 -6.52
C GLY A 25 -9.35 3.40 -6.16
N SER A 26 -10.36 3.40 -7.01
CA SER A 26 -11.56 2.58 -6.82
C SER A 26 -11.26 1.09 -6.87
N LEU A 27 -10.40 0.66 -7.80
CA LEU A 27 -9.98 -0.73 -7.90
C LEU A 27 -9.18 -1.17 -6.67
N LEU A 28 -8.22 -0.34 -6.24
CA LEU A 28 -7.42 -0.62 -5.05
C LEU A 28 -8.30 -0.71 -3.81
N TYR A 29 -9.22 0.23 -3.63
CA TYR A 29 -10.15 0.22 -2.50
C TYR A 29 -11.00 -1.04 -2.50
N ARG A 30 -11.58 -1.42 -3.65
CA ARG A 30 -12.41 -2.61 -3.78
C ARG A 30 -11.63 -3.88 -3.43
N GLU A 31 -10.41 -4.03 -3.95
CA GLU A 31 -9.59 -5.20 -3.68
C GLU A 31 -9.17 -5.28 -2.22
N LEU A 32 -8.72 -4.16 -1.65
CA LEU A 32 -8.34 -4.11 -0.24
C LEU A 32 -9.51 -4.43 0.68
N THR A 33 -10.69 -3.92 0.41
CA THR A 33 -11.85 -4.18 1.25
C THR A 33 -12.43 -5.58 1.05
N THR A 34 -12.17 -6.21 -0.08
CA THR A 34 -12.50 -7.63 -0.28
C THR A 34 -11.59 -8.51 0.56
N ILE A 35 -10.31 -8.19 0.64
CA ILE A 35 -9.32 -8.93 1.43
C ILE A 35 -9.46 -8.62 2.92
N LEU A 36 -9.76 -7.38 3.26
CA LEU A 36 -9.88 -6.86 4.63
C LEU A 36 -11.25 -6.19 4.82
N PRO A 37 -12.34 -6.97 5.01
CA PRO A 37 -13.68 -6.39 5.11
C PRO A 37 -13.86 -5.37 6.23
N GLU A 38 -13.15 -5.56 7.36
CA GLU A 38 -13.23 -4.62 8.48
C GLU A 38 -12.64 -3.25 8.14
N LEU A 39 -11.69 -3.21 7.19
CA LEU A 39 -11.12 -1.97 6.70
C LEU A 39 -12.17 -1.13 5.96
N ALA A 40 -13.09 -1.77 5.25
CA ALA A 40 -14.17 -1.09 4.55
C ALA A 40 -15.05 -0.30 5.51
N ASP A 41 -15.47 -0.93 6.61
CA ASP A 41 -16.31 -0.28 7.61
C ASP A 41 -15.58 0.88 8.27
N ASP A 42 -14.34 0.64 8.68
CA ASP A 42 -13.53 1.64 9.38
C ASP A 42 -13.25 2.88 8.51
N ILE A 43 -12.78 2.67 7.28
CA ILE A 43 -12.45 3.79 6.37
C ILE A 43 -13.73 4.53 5.97
N SER A 44 -14.82 3.83 5.66
CA SER A 44 -16.08 4.44 5.24
C SER A 44 -16.69 5.32 6.32
N GLN A 45 -16.49 4.97 7.60
CA GLN A 45 -16.98 5.77 8.72
C GLN A 45 -16.17 7.04 8.93
N GLN A 46 -14.86 7.00 8.64
CA GLN A 46 -13.96 8.12 8.89
C GLN A 46 -13.80 9.05 7.70
N GLU A 47 -13.99 8.55 6.49
CA GLU A 47 -13.70 9.27 5.25
C GLU A 47 -14.91 9.28 4.33
N ALA A 48 -15.26 10.47 3.82
CA ALA A 48 -16.32 10.63 2.84
C ALA A 48 -15.96 10.05 1.47
N GLN A 49 -14.66 9.95 1.16
CA GLN A 49 -14.17 9.45 -0.13
C GLN A 49 -12.98 8.49 0.09
N PRO A 50 -13.25 7.23 0.46
CA PRO A 50 -12.21 6.29 0.83
C PRO A 50 -11.23 5.97 -0.31
N SER A 51 -11.70 5.97 -1.56
CA SER A 51 -10.80 5.75 -2.72
C SER A 51 -9.75 6.82 -2.85
N ARG A 52 -10.11 8.07 -2.58
CA ARG A 52 -9.15 9.19 -2.58
C ARG A 52 -8.16 9.07 -1.43
N LYS A 53 -8.61 8.59 -0.30
CA LYS A 53 -7.73 8.36 0.85
C LYS A 53 -6.66 7.33 0.52
N ILE A 54 -7.05 6.24 -0.12
CA ILE A 54 -6.11 5.19 -0.55
C ILE A 54 -5.09 5.76 -1.54
N ILE A 55 -5.54 6.51 -2.55
CA ILE A 55 -4.63 7.12 -3.53
C ILE A 55 -3.69 8.13 -2.87
N ALA A 56 -4.18 8.94 -1.94
CA ALA A 56 -3.35 9.90 -1.22
C ALA A 56 -2.26 9.19 -0.41
N LEU A 57 -2.60 8.08 0.23
CA LEU A 57 -1.64 7.27 0.96
C LEU A 57 -0.57 6.70 0.02
N VAL A 58 -0.98 6.11 -1.09
CA VAL A 58 -0.04 5.54 -2.07
C VAL A 58 0.87 6.63 -2.64
N ASN A 59 0.31 7.78 -3.01
CA ASN A 59 1.10 8.93 -3.49
C ASN A 59 2.17 9.35 -2.48
N TYR A 60 1.79 9.44 -1.21
CA TYR A 60 2.72 9.83 -0.16
C TYR A 60 3.85 8.81 -0.03
N LEU A 61 3.51 7.52 0.04
CA LEU A 61 4.50 6.45 0.20
C LEU A 61 5.47 6.42 -0.98
N ILE A 62 4.96 6.49 -2.20
CA ILE A 62 5.79 6.44 -3.42
C ILE A 62 6.71 7.67 -3.50
N ARG A 63 6.21 8.84 -3.14
CA ARG A 63 6.99 10.08 -3.17
C ARG A 63 8.13 10.07 -2.17
N ASN A 64 7.98 9.34 -1.09
CA ASN A 64 8.93 9.30 0.03
C ASN A 64 9.72 7.99 0.13
N LEU A 65 9.81 7.21 -0.95
CA LEU A 65 10.53 5.92 -0.93
C LEU A 65 12.00 6.06 -0.55
N HIS A 66 12.61 7.21 -0.78
CA HIS A 66 13.98 7.51 -0.38
C HIS A 66 14.10 8.01 1.07
N LYS A 67 12.99 8.10 1.80
CA LYS A 67 12.94 8.56 3.19
C LYS A 67 12.29 7.50 4.08
N PRO A 68 13.05 6.46 4.49
CA PRO A 68 12.47 5.34 5.24
C PRO A 68 11.73 5.73 6.52
N VAL A 69 12.24 6.73 7.24
CA VAL A 69 11.61 7.20 8.49
C VAL A 69 10.22 7.76 8.23
N SER A 70 10.05 8.54 7.17
CA SER A 70 8.75 9.10 6.80
C SER A 70 7.75 8.00 6.44
N ILE A 71 8.21 6.96 5.75
CA ILE A 71 7.37 5.80 5.39
C ILE A 71 6.91 5.06 6.65
N ILE A 72 7.84 4.77 7.55
CA ILE A 72 7.53 4.06 8.79
C ILE A 72 6.48 4.82 9.60
N HIS A 73 6.66 6.13 9.78
CA HIS A 73 5.70 6.95 10.51
C HIS A 73 4.33 6.96 9.86
N LYS A 74 4.28 7.03 8.53
CA LYS A 74 3.01 7.03 7.79
C LYS A 74 2.29 5.69 7.90
N VAL A 75 3.04 4.59 7.80
CA VAL A 75 2.50 3.23 7.94
C VAL A 75 1.99 3.00 9.35
N GLU A 76 2.72 3.42 10.37
CA GLU A 76 2.30 3.31 11.77
C GLU A 76 1.01 4.11 12.03
N ASP A 77 0.94 5.33 11.51
CA ASP A 77 -0.25 6.17 11.66
C ASP A 77 -1.48 5.52 11.01
N PHE A 78 -1.32 5.00 9.79
CA PHE A 78 -2.40 4.28 9.11
C PHE A 78 -2.82 3.04 9.89
N SER A 79 -1.87 2.25 10.38
CA SER A 79 -2.14 1.04 11.16
C SER A 79 -2.92 1.35 12.43
N ARG A 80 -2.55 2.39 13.16
CA ARG A 80 -3.25 2.80 14.38
C ARG A 80 -4.69 3.22 14.11
N ARG A 81 -4.92 3.89 12.97
CA ARG A 81 -6.25 4.40 12.63
C ARG A 81 -7.19 3.34 12.09
N HIS A 82 -6.66 2.37 11.33
CA HIS A 82 -7.49 1.51 10.50
C HIS A 82 -7.30 0.02 10.71
N LEU A 83 -6.25 -0.40 11.40
CA LEU A 83 -5.93 -1.83 11.59
C LEU A 83 -5.95 -2.17 13.07
N HIS A 84 -7.13 -2.56 13.57
CA HIS A 84 -7.36 -2.86 14.98
C HIS A 84 -7.32 -4.35 15.28
N TYR A 85 -6.90 -5.18 14.32
CA TYR A 85 -6.87 -6.63 14.41
C TYR A 85 -5.61 -7.18 13.75
N ALA A 86 -5.28 -8.44 14.05
CA ALA A 86 -4.10 -9.09 13.47
C ALA A 86 -4.31 -9.33 11.98
N LEU A 87 -3.32 -8.91 11.19
CA LEU A 87 -3.27 -9.24 9.77
C LEU A 87 -2.49 -10.53 9.57
N HIS A 88 -3.01 -11.42 8.73
CA HIS A 88 -2.37 -12.67 8.40
C HIS A 88 -1.48 -12.54 7.18
N ASP A 89 -0.41 -13.33 7.10
CA ASP A 89 0.52 -13.33 5.97
C ASP A 89 -0.20 -13.52 4.64
N GLU A 90 -1.22 -14.37 4.61
CA GLU A 90 -2.03 -14.61 3.41
C GLU A 90 -2.71 -13.33 2.92
N GLN A 91 -3.18 -12.48 3.82
CA GLN A 91 -3.80 -11.21 3.46
C GLN A 91 -2.79 -10.25 2.80
N PHE A 92 -1.57 -10.20 3.32
CA PHE A 92 -0.49 -9.41 2.71
C PHE A 92 -0.13 -9.92 1.32
N ILE A 93 -0.03 -11.24 1.16
CA ILE A 93 0.29 -11.86 -0.14
C ILE A 93 -0.81 -11.54 -1.16
N ARG A 94 -2.07 -11.69 -0.79
CA ARG A 94 -3.20 -11.42 -1.67
C ARG A 94 -3.27 -9.94 -2.06
N ALA A 95 -3.07 -9.04 -1.11
CA ALA A 95 -3.07 -7.60 -1.37
C ALA A 95 -1.94 -7.21 -2.33
N GLY A 96 -0.75 -7.76 -2.16
CA GLY A 96 0.37 -7.52 -3.06
C GLY A 96 0.11 -8.01 -4.47
N ARG A 97 -0.45 -9.21 -4.62
CA ARG A 97 -0.81 -9.76 -5.92
C ARG A 97 -1.86 -8.88 -6.62
N SER A 98 -2.89 -8.47 -5.89
CA SER A 98 -3.91 -7.57 -6.44
C SER A 98 -3.32 -6.24 -6.90
N LEU A 99 -2.42 -5.66 -6.12
CA LEU A 99 -1.74 -4.42 -6.51
C LEU A 99 -0.97 -4.59 -7.81
N LEU A 100 -0.15 -5.63 -7.93
CA LEU A 100 0.63 -5.87 -9.14
C LEU A 100 -0.27 -6.13 -10.34
N ASP A 101 -1.36 -6.86 -10.18
CA ASP A 101 -2.32 -7.12 -11.25
C ASP A 101 -2.99 -5.83 -11.75
N ILE A 102 -3.38 -4.95 -10.83
CA ILE A 102 -3.98 -3.67 -11.16
C ILE A 102 -3.00 -2.80 -11.95
N LEU A 103 -1.76 -2.71 -11.48
CA LEU A 103 -0.73 -1.92 -12.15
C LEU A 103 -0.38 -2.48 -13.53
N SER A 104 -0.22 -3.78 -13.63
CA SER A 104 0.07 -4.46 -14.89
C SER A 104 -1.03 -4.22 -15.93
N ALA A 105 -2.27 -4.36 -15.52
CA ALA A 105 -3.42 -4.12 -16.39
C ALA A 105 -3.50 -2.65 -16.85
N ASN A 106 -3.18 -1.72 -15.95
CA ASN A 106 -3.19 -0.29 -16.27
C ASN A 106 -2.10 0.10 -17.27
N LEU A 107 -0.89 -0.41 -17.08
CA LEU A 107 0.26 -0.05 -17.89
C LEU A 107 0.37 -0.82 -19.22
N GLY A 108 -0.23 -2.01 -19.29
CA GLY A 108 -0.23 -2.82 -20.50
C GLY A 108 1.19 -3.10 -21.02
N ASP A 109 1.48 -2.70 -22.25
CA ASP A 109 2.78 -2.96 -22.89
C ASP A 109 3.96 -2.28 -22.21
N LYS A 110 3.71 -1.27 -21.38
CA LYS A 110 4.75 -0.58 -20.64
C LYS A 110 5.19 -1.33 -19.38
N TRP A 111 4.41 -2.32 -18.96
CA TRP A 111 4.78 -3.19 -17.85
C TRP A 111 5.83 -4.19 -18.30
N ASN A 112 6.91 -4.31 -17.54
CA ASN A 112 7.98 -5.26 -17.83
C ASN A 112 8.52 -5.87 -16.53
N SER A 113 9.43 -6.85 -16.64
CA SER A 113 9.94 -7.57 -15.49
C SER A 113 10.72 -6.69 -14.52
N ASP A 114 11.41 -5.67 -15.01
CA ASP A 114 12.15 -4.73 -14.14
C ASP A 114 11.21 -3.87 -13.29
N ILE A 115 10.13 -3.39 -13.90
CA ILE A 115 9.09 -2.64 -13.20
C ILE A 115 8.38 -3.54 -12.20
N GLU A 116 8.03 -4.76 -12.59
CA GLU A 116 7.39 -5.72 -11.70
C GLU A 116 8.26 -6.02 -10.48
N GLN A 117 9.54 -6.28 -10.68
CA GLN A 117 10.47 -6.55 -9.58
C GLN A 117 10.63 -5.35 -8.66
N ALA A 118 10.68 -4.15 -9.22
CA ALA A 118 10.76 -2.92 -8.44
C ALA A 118 9.53 -2.73 -7.56
N TRP A 119 8.33 -2.95 -8.12
CA TRP A 119 7.09 -2.87 -7.35
C TRP A 119 6.98 -3.97 -6.31
N LEU A 120 7.42 -5.18 -6.63
CA LEU A 120 7.43 -6.28 -5.67
C LEU A 120 8.32 -5.95 -4.47
N ASN A 121 9.53 -5.43 -4.71
CA ASN A 121 10.42 -5.02 -3.64
C ASN A 121 9.86 -3.86 -2.83
N CYS A 122 9.21 -2.91 -3.49
CA CYS A 122 8.51 -1.81 -2.83
C CYS A 122 7.42 -2.34 -1.90
N TYR A 123 6.58 -3.21 -2.41
CA TYR A 123 5.48 -3.78 -1.64
C TYR A 123 5.99 -4.60 -0.44
N ILE A 124 7.01 -5.42 -0.64
CA ILE A 124 7.58 -6.22 0.46
C ILE A 124 8.09 -5.30 1.57
N THR A 125 8.78 -4.23 1.22
CA THR A 125 9.30 -3.26 2.19
C THR A 125 8.16 -2.62 2.99
N LEU A 126 7.09 -2.20 2.32
CA LEU A 126 5.93 -1.60 2.97
C LEU A 126 5.16 -2.60 3.81
N ALA A 127 5.01 -3.82 3.32
CA ALA A 127 4.31 -4.89 4.04
C ALA A 127 5.07 -5.29 5.32
N GLU A 128 6.38 -5.39 5.26
CA GLU A 128 7.21 -5.67 6.43
C GLU A 128 7.06 -4.58 7.49
N ALA A 129 7.08 -3.31 7.08
CA ALA A 129 6.86 -2.19 7.99
C ALA A 129 5.48 -2.24 8.64
N MET A 130 4.45 -2.59 7.86
CA MET A 130 3.08 -2.72 8.37
C MET A 130 2.93 -3.90 9.32
N MET A 131 3.55 -5.03 9.02
CA MET A 131 3.52 -6.21 9.89
C MET A 131 4.20 -5.93 11.23
N LEU A 132 5.34 -5.26 11.22
CA LEU A 132 6.03 -4.87 12.44
C LEU A 132 5.20 -3.90 13.27
N SER A 133 4.61 -2.89 12.65
CA SER A 133 3.73 -1.93 13.31
C SER A 133 2.50 -2.62 13.91
N ASN A 134 1.88 -3.52 13.18
CA ASN A 134 0.71 -4.27 13.62
C ASN A 134 1.05 -5.20 14.80
N THR A 135 2.17 -5.90 14.74
CA THR A 135 2.66 -6.77 15.81
C THR A 135 2.93 -5.96 17.08
N ALA A 136 3.61 -4.82 16.96
CA ALA A 136 3.90 -3.95 18.09
C ALA A 136 2.62 -3.42 18.74
N ALA A 137 1.60 -3.11 17.97
CA ALA A 137 0.31 -2.62 18.48
C ALA A 137 -0.46 -3.72 19.25
N GLN A 138 -0.17 -4.99 18.99
CA GLN A 138 -0.85 -6.12 19.61
C GLN A 138 -0.08 -6.76 20.75
N GLU A 139 1.21 -6.47 20.87
CA GLU A 139 2.00 -6.99 21.96
C GLU A 139 1.55 -6.37 23.27
N PRO A 140 1.30 -7.20 24.31
CA PRO A 140 0.99 -6.66 25.63
C PRO A 140 2.19 -5.88 26.14
N VAL A 141 1.92 -4.69 26.61
CA VAL A 141 2.97 -3.85 27.19
C VAL A 141 3.17 -4.29 28.63
N TYR A 142 4.30 -4.93 28.88
CA TYR A 142 4.67 -5.29 30.23
C TYR A 142 5.52 -4.18 30.82
N TYR A 143 4.95 -3.48 31.77
CA TYR A 143 5.71 -2.57 32.63
C TYR A 143 6.07 -3.31 33.89
N CYS A 144 7.33 -3.48 34.07
CA CYS A 144 7.83 -3.99 35.37
C CYS A 144 8.14 -2.82 36.29
#